data_05d1d86b542717ae8f21df3c3dac8ac7
#
_entry.id   05d1d86b542717ae8f21df3c3dac8ac7
#
_cell.length_a   1.000
_cell.length_b   1.000
_cell.length_c   1.000
_cell.angle_alpha   90.00
_cell.angle_beta   90.00
_cell.angle_gamma   90.00
#
_symmetry.space_group_name_H-M   'P 1'
#
loop_
_entity.id
_entity.type
_entity.pdbx_description
1 polymer ?
#
loop_
_entity_poly.entity_id
_entity_poly.type
_entity_poly.pdbx_seq_one_letter_code
_entity_poly.pdbx_strand_id
1 'polypeptide(L)'
;MAQQLFIETAEYISGLSVELKFNDGTVKRVDFEVFFNKHPHPQYNKYLKPINFKKFYLDHGNIVWGKNWDLIFPVEQLYTGDLG
;
A
#
# COMPACT_ATOMS: atom_id res chain seq x y z
N MET A 1 -11.33 -23.15 9.39
CA MET A 1 -10.39 -22.21 10.00
C MET A 1 -10.32 -20.96 9.14
N ALA A 2 -10.38 -19.81 9.77
CA ALA A 2 -10.24 -18.56 9.05
C ALA A 2 -8.78 -18.40 8.57
N GLN A 3 -8.60 -18.14 7.30
CA GLN A 3 -7.29 -17.84 6.77
C GLN A 3 -6.91 -16.40 7.13
N GLN A 4 -5.64 -16.20 7.41
CA GLN A 4 -5.14 -14.87 7.65
C GLN A 4 -5.15 -14.09 6.33
N LEU A 5 -5.65 -12.86 6.38
CA LEU A 5 -5.69 -12.00 5.21
C LEU A 5 -4.28 -11.48 4.90
N PHE A 6 -3.88 -11.60 3.62
CA PHE A 6 -2.61 -11.04 3.18
C PHE A 6 -2.69 -10.66 1.71
N ILE A 7 -1.74 -9.84 1.26
CA ILE A 7 -1.65 -9.40 -0.12
C ILE A 7 -0.83 -10.42 -0.90
N GLU A 8 -1.42 -11.00 -1.94
CA GLU A 8 -0.69 -11.93 -2.82
C GLU A 8 0.15 -11.21 -3.85
N THR A 9 -0.41 -10.17 -4.49
CA THR A 9 0.31 -9.40 -5.50
C THR A 9 -0.04 -7.93 -5.37
N ALA A 10 0.91 -7.08 -5.78
CA ALA A 10 0.71 -5.64 -5.82
C ALA A 10 1.29 -5.14 -7.14
N GLU A 11 0.51 -4.33 -7.87
CA GLU A 11 0.89 -3.85 -9.17
C GLU A 11 0.70 -2.34 -9.25
N TYR A 12 1.76 -1.64 -9.64
CA TYR A 12 1.71 -0.20 -9.81
C TYR A 12 0.82 0.14 -11.01
N ILE A 13 -0.10 1.10 -10.83
CA ILE A 13 -1.00 1.53 -11.91
C ILE A 13 -0.51 2.84 -12.51
N SER A 14 -0.58 3.90 -11.74
CA SER A 14 -0.15 5.24 -12.17
C SER A 14 -0.16 6.19 -10.97
N GLY A 15 0.57 7.29 -11.06
CA GLY A 15 0.61 8.28 -9.99
C GLY A 15 0.93 7.66 -8.64
N LEU A 16 0.01 7.70 -7.70
CA LEU A 16 0.15 7.10 -6.37
C LEU A 16 -0.88 5.99 -6.15
N SER A 17 -1.23 5.26 -7.22
CA SER A 17 -2.24 4.21 -7.18
C SER A 17 -1.61 2.84 -7.41
N VAL A 18 -2.09 1.85 -6.66
CA VAL A 18 -1.63 0.47 -6.74
C VAL A 18 -2.84 -0.46 -6.75
N GLU A 19 -2.76 -1.51 -7.55
CA GLU A 19 -3.77 -2.57 -7.55
C GLU A 19 -3.28 -3.71 -6.68
N LEU A 20 -4.08 -4.08 -5.69
CA LEU A 20 -3.74 -5.14 -4.73
C LEU A 20 -4.65 -6.33 -4.95
N LYS A 21 -4.07 -7.52 -4.99
CA LYS A 21 -4.83 -8.76 -4.99
C LYS A 21 -4.59 -9.48 -3.67
N PHE A 22 -5.67 -9.78 -2.97
CA PHE A 22 -5.61 -10.45 -1.67
C PHE A 22 -5.77 -11.95 -1.83
N ASN A 23 -5.38 -12.68 -0.79
CA ASN A 23 -5.40 -14.14 -0.81
C ASN A 23 -6.80 -14.77 -0.92
N ASP A 24 -7.85 -13.97 -0.69
CA ASP A 24 -9.23 -14.44 -0.86
C ASP A 24 -9.77 -14.18 -2.28
N GLY A 25 -8.93 -13.68 -3.18
CA GLY A 25 -9.33 -13.35 -4.55
C GLY A 25 -9.83 -11.95 -4.75
N THR A 26 -9.98 -11.16 -3.69
CA THR A 26 -10.44 -9.78 -3.78
C THR A 26 -9.36 -8.92 -4.43
N VAL A 27 -9.78 -8.04 -5.35
CA VAL A 27 -8.88 -7.08 -6.00
C VAL A 27 -9.33 -5.67 -5.63
N LYS A 28 -8.40 -4.85 -5.17
CA LYS A 28 -8.66 -3.47 -4.77
C LYS A 28 -7.66 -2.54 -5.45
N ARG A 29 -8.17 -1.42 -5.96
CA ARG A 29 -7.31 -0.34 -6.42
C ARG A 29 -7.29 0.72 -5.34
N VAL A 30 -6.09 1.03 -4.86
CA VAL A 30 -5.90 1.93 -3.74
C VAL A 30 -5.16 3.17 -4.21
N ASP A 31 -5.75 4.35 -3.96
CA ASP A 31 -5.13 5.63 -4.25
C ASP A 31 -4.51 6.16 -2.96
N PHE A 32 -3.20 6.02 -2.86
CA PHE A 32 -2.48 6.44 -1.66
C PHE A 32 -2.34 7.96 -1.55
N GLU A 33 -2.64 8.70 -2.61
CA GLU A 33 -2.63 10.17 -2.54
C GLU A 33 -3.58 10.67 -1.46
N VAL A 34 -4.72 10.00 -1.31
CA VAL A 34 -5.71 10.36 -0.27
C VAL A 34 -5.08 10.28 1.11
N PHE A 35 -4.30 9.22 1.36
CA PHE A 35 -3.61 9.06 2.64
C PHE A 35 -2.60 10.18 2.88
N PHE A 36 -1.76 10.47 1.87
CA PHE A 36 -0.73 11.49 2.02
C PHE A 36 -1.32 12.88 2.22
N ASN A 37 -2.47 13.16 1.62
CA ASN A 37 -3.15 14.44 1.80
C ASN A 37 -3.74 14.59 3.21
N LYS A 38 -4.21 13.49 3.79
CA LYS A 38 -4.76 13.49 5.15
C LYS A 38 -3.68 13.50 6.23
N HIS A 39 -2.52 12.94 5.92
CA HIS A 39 -1.44 12.77 6.89
C HIS A 39 -0.12 13.31 6.33
N PRO A 40 -0.05 14.63 6.05
CA PRO A 40 1.18 15.22 5.53
C PRO A 40 2.30 15.10 6.54
N HIS A 41 3.44 14.58 6.09
CA HIS A 41 4.60 14.38 6.94
C HIS A 41 5.87 14.48 6.09
N PRO A 42 6.91 15.19 6.55
CA PRO A 42 8.14 15.32 5.75
C PRO A 42 8.75 13.99 5.36
N GLN A 43 8.61 12.97 6.21
CA GLN A 43 9.13 11.64 5.96
C GLN A 43 8.50 10.98 4.73
N TYR A 44 7.28 11.37 4.37
CA TYR A 44 6.57 10.82 3.23
C TYR A 44 6.81 11.57 1.93
N ASN A 45 7.47 12.72 1.98
CA ASN A 45 7.60 13.59 0.80
C ASN A 45 8.27 12.88 -0.37
N LYS A 46 9.26 12.02 -0.11
CA LYS A 46 9.94 11.29 -1.18
C LYS A 46 9.01 10.33 -1.91
N TYR A 47 7.98 9.83 -1.24
CA TYR A 47 7.04 8.88 -1.84
C TYR A 47 5.92 9.56 -2.61
N LEU A 48 5.83 10.88 -2.57
CA LEU A 48 4.89 11.63 -3.41
C LEU A 48 5.33 11.66 -4.87
N LYS A 49 6.59 11.32 -5.13
CA LYS A 49 7.10 11.20 -6.50
C LYS A 49 6.88 9.77 -6.98
N PRO A 50 6.21 9.57 -8.13
CA PRO A 50 5.94 8.21 -8.62
C PRO A 50 7.17 7.33 -8.74
N ILE A 51 8.32 7.90 -9.13
CA ILE A 51 9.55 7.13 -9.28
C ILE A 51 10.00 6.49 -7.97
N ASN A 52 9.72 7.12 -6.84
CA ASN A 52 10.02 6.57 -5.53
C ASN A 52 8.86 5.72 -5.00
N PHE A 53 7.64 6.15 -5.27
CA PHE A 53 6.44 5.45 -4.80
C PHE A 53 6.37 4.04 -5.37
N LYS A 54 6.69 3.85 -6.63
CA LYS A 54 6.59 2.54 -7.27
C LYS A 54 7.62 1.52 -6.80
N LYS A 55 8.52 1.92 -5.90
CA LYS A 55 9.56 1.03 -5.35
C LYS A 55 9.07 0.20 -4.16
N PHE A 56 7.76 0.13 -3.94
CA PHE A 56 7.21 -0.71 -2.89
C PHE A 56 7.56 -2.19 -3.12
N TYR A 57 7.47 -2.96 -2.05
CA TYR A 57 7.64 -4.41 -2.13
C TYR A 57 6.71 -5.08 -1.14
N LEU A 58 6.51 -6.38 -1.30
CA LEU A 58 5.70 -7.17 -0.38
C LEU A 58 6.61 -7.88 0.61
N ASP A 59 6.29 -7.77 1.89
CA ASP A 59 7.02 -8.42 2.96
C ASP A 59 6.00 -9.11 3.87
N HIS A 60 6.02 -10.44 3.89
CA HIS A 60 5.08 -11.25 4.68
C HIS A 60 3.62 -10.89 4.42
N GLY A 61 3.29 -10.60 3.15
CA GLY A 61 1.92 -10.29 2.77
C GLY A 61 1.51 -8.84 3.00
N ASN A 62 2.44 -7.97 3.39
CA ASN A 62 2.20 -6.55 3.58
C ASN A 62 2.90 -5.75 2.50
N ILE A 63 2.31 -4.61 2.12
CA ILE A 63 2.98 -3.70 1.20
C ILE A 63 3.81 -2.70 2.00
N VAL A 64 5.09 -2.55 1.62
CA VAL A 64 6.08 -1.81 2.41
C VAL A 64 6.92 -0.92 1.50
N TRP A 65 7.29 0.24 1.99
CA TRP A 65 8.25 1.14 1.35
C TRP A 65 9.44 1.36 2.27
N GLY A 66 10.64 1.35 1.67
CA GLY A 66 11.88 1.66 2.39
C GLY A 66 12.50 0.45 3.07
N LYS A 67 13.83 0.49 3.24
CA LYS A 67 14.59 -0.63 3.82
C LYS A 67 14.22 -0.88 5.28
N ASN A 68 13.83 0.17 6.00
CA ASN A 68 13.50 0.08 7.42
C ASN A 68 12.00 0.21 7.66
N TRP A 69 11.20 -0.18 6.67
CA TRP A 69 9.74 -0.07 6.73
C TRP A 69 9.30 1.36 7.03
N ASP A 70 9.88 2.31 6.28
CA ASP A 70 9.57 3.74 6.45
C ASP A 70 8.07 4.01 6.32
N LEU A 71 7.39 3.23 5.50
CA LEU A 71 5.96 3.36 5.27
C LEU A 71 5.38 1.97 5.13
N ILE A 72 4.39 1.64 5.96
CA ILE A 72 3.70 0.36 5.92
C ILE A 72 2.23 0.59 6.25
N PHE A 73 1.36 -0.17 5.60
CA PHE A 73 -0.09 -0.09 5.85
C PHE A 73 -0.59 -1.43 6.34
N PRO A 74 -1.43 -1.45 7.38
CA PRO A 74 -2.09 -2.69 7.80
C PRO A 74 -2.95 -3.26 6.67
N VAL A 75 -2.89 -4.57 6.48
CA VAL A 75 -3.60 -5.24 5.38
C VAL A 75 -5.10 -4.98 5.45
N GLU A 76 -5.65 -5.00 6.66
CA GLU A 76 -7.08 -4.80 6.86
C GLU A 76 -7.55 -3.42 6.41
N GLN A 77 -6.74 -2.40 6.63
CA GLN A 77 -7.07 -1.04 6.17
C GLN A 77 -7.11 -0.97 4.65
N LEU A 78 -6.17 -1.63 4.00
CA LEU A 78 -6.14 -1.67 2.54
C LEU A 78 -7.31 -2.46 1.99
N TYR A 79 -7.69 -3.53 2.66
CA TYR A 79 -8.80 -4.38 2.26
C TYR A 79 -10.13 -3.62 2.32
N THR A 80 -10.34 -2.84 3.37
CA THR A 80 -11.57 -2.05 3.53
C THR A 80 -11.53 -0.73 2.78
N GLY A 81 -10.33 -0.29 2.38
CA GLY A 81 -10.15 1.00 1.72
C GLY A 81 -10.07 2.18 2.67
N ASP A 82 -10.00 1.94 3.97
CA ASP A 82 -9.94 2.99 4.98
C ASP A 82 -8.49 3.30 5.34
N LEU A 83 -7.93 4.31 4.71
CA LEU A 83 -6.53 4.70 4.89
C LEU A 83 -6.36 5.80 5.95
N GLY A 84 -7.28 5.93 6.80
CA GLY A 84 -7.14 6.86 7.89
C GLY A 84 -8.14 7.89 8.01
#